data_efd9b97ba71bdd36d74a2d1259a27e00
#
_entry.id   efd9b97ba71bdd36d74a2d1259a27e00
#
_cell.length_a   1.000
_cell.length_b   1.000
_cell.length_c   1.000
_cell.angle_alpha   90.00
_cell.angle_beta   90.00
_cell.angle_gamma   90.00
#
_symmetry.space_group_name_H-M   'P 1'
#
loop_
_entity.id
_entity.type
_entity.pdbx_description
1 polymer ?
#
loop_
_entity_poly.entity_id
_entity_poly.type
_entity_poly.pdbx_seq_one_letter_code
_entity_poly.pdbx_strand_id
1 'polypeptide(L)'
;MIEPLVVIVPAYNAEPTLAKVVKDVRRNLPGALIIGVDDGSTDGSRQLLRTVTDETIEFDKNRGKGAALRAGFDAALKKGAAAVLTIDSDGQHDAAFAPAIVGALDRADIVIGTRDLSGNAVPRHRRIANMISSAATRAVSGGKVRDSQSGYRAMKAEVLRKVNAVGDRYEFETDFIIRAARAGFTIVNVPISTIYGSPSYFREFRDAWLVIRVLWRHRAGIWKR
;
A
#
# COMPACT_ATOMS: atom_id res chain seq x y z
N MET A 1 0.79 20.84 -4.07
CA MET A 1 0.57 19.50 -3.47
C MET A 1 -0.93 19.35 -3.25
N ILE A 2 -1.50 18.18 -3.54
CA ILE A 2 -2.97 17.98 -3.42
C ILE A 2 -3.33 17.93 -1.93
N GLU A 3 -4.29 18.76 -1.50
CA GLU A 3 -4.75 18.86 -0.12
C GLU A 3 -6.28 18.79 -0.04
N PRO A 4 -6.87 18.21 1.00
CA PRO A 4 -6.22 17.57 2.16
C PRO A 4 -5.56 16.23 1.80
N LEU A 5 -4.33 16.02 2.28
CA LEU A 5 -3.59 14.78 2.15
C LEU A 5 -3.72 13.95 3.42
N VAL A 6 -4.07 12.68 3.28
CA VAL A 6 -4.08 11.71 4.39
C VAL A 6 -3.04 10.62 4.13
N VAL A 7 -2.22 10.33 5.14
CA VAL A 7 -1.28 9.20 5.10
C VAL A 7 -1.84 8.05 5.93
N ILE A 8 -1.91 6.86 5.35
CA ILE A 8 -2.37 5.64 6.02
C ILE A 8 -1.17 4.75 6.29
N VAL A 9 -1.01 4.37 7.56
CA VAL A 9 0.06 3.48 8.03
C VAL A 9 -0.59 2.23 8.63
N PRO A 10 -0.79 1.15 7.84
CA PRO A 10 -1.24 -0.13 8.38
C PRO A 10 -0.11 -0.77 9.19
N ALA A 11 -0.43 -1.26 10.39
CA ALA A 11 0.54 -1.87 11.30
C ALA A 11 0.02 -3.20 11.86
N TYR A 12 0.91 -4.17 11.93
CA TYR A 12 0.73 -5.43 12.63
C TYR A 12 2.06 -5.91 13.18
N ASN A 13 2.20 -5.88 14.51
CA ASN A 13 3.44 -6.25 15.22
C ASN A 13 4.67 -5.50 14.66
N ALA A 14 4.56 -4.18 14.54
CA ALA A 14 5.57 -3.31 13.92
C ALA A 14 6.26 -2.37 14.93
N GLU A 15 6.16 -2.65 16.23
CA GLU A 15 6.70 -1.81 17.31
C GLU A 15 8.13 -1.32 17.07
N PRO A 16 9.09 -2.14 16.56
CA PRO A 16 10.48 -1.68 16.40
C PRO A 16 10.69 -0.57 15.35
N THR A 17 9.78 -0.44 14.38
CA THR A 17 9.97 0.43 13.20
C THR A 17 8.94 1.55 13.11
N LEU A 18 7.78 1.35 13.69
CA LEU A 18 6.59 2.19 13.53
C LEU A 18 6.82 3.66 13.88
N ALA A 19 7.41 3.95 15.05
CA ALA A 19 7.65 5.32 15.48
C ALA A 19 8.57 6.08 14.52
N LYS A 20 9.61 5.40 14.01
CA LYS A 20 10.53 5.98 13.02
C LYS A 20 9.80 6.28 11.72
N VAL A 21 8.99 5.34 11.21
CA VAL A 21 8.24 5.52 9.96
C VAL A 21 7.32 6.73 10.06
N VAL A 22 6.51 6.84 11.13
CA VAL A 22 5.59 7.95 11.32
C VAL A 22 6.33 9.27 11.48
N LYS A 23 7.43 9.31 12.25
CA LYS A 23 8.28 10.51 12.39
C LYS A 23 8.85 10.96 11.05
N ASP A 24 9.34 10.03 10.24
CA ASP A 24 9.91 10.34 8.94
C ASP A 24 8.84 10.82 7.93
N VAL A 25 7.64 10.23 7.96
CA VAL A 25 6.48 10.72 7.19
C VAL A 25 6.14 12.15 7.60
N ARG A 26 6.01 12.43 8.89
CA ARG A 26 5.65 13.76 9.39
C ARG A 26 6.68 14.82 9.00
N ARG A 27 7.97 14.45 8.98
CA ARG A 27 9.05 15.35 8.56
C ARG A 27 8.99 15.69 7.06
N ASN A 28 8.63 14.71 6.21
CA ASN A 28 8.64 14.87 4.77
C ASN A 28 7.30 15.39 4.20
N LEU A 29 6.21 15.24 4.95
CA LEU A 29 4.86 15.71 4.60
C LEU A 29 4.26 16.48 5.77
N PRO A 30 4.83 17.65 6.14
CA PRO A 30 4.28 18.49 7.20
C PRO A 30 2.88 18.96 6.80
N GLY A 31 1.89 18.76 7.66
CA GLY A 31 0.48 19.10 7.39
C GLY A 31 -0.37 17.94 6.86
N ALA A 32 0.20 16.80 6.46
CA ALA A 32 -0.59 15.61 6.17
C ALA A 32 -1.18 15.02 7.46
N LEU A 33 -2.47 14.64 7.43
CA LEU A 33 -3.10 13.88 8.50
C LEU A 33 -2.62 12.42 8.44
N ILE A 34 -2.12 11.87 9.54
CA ILE A 34 -1.64 10.49 9.60
C ILE A 34 -2.65 9.61 10.34
N ILE A 35 -3.20 8.62 9.66
CA ILE A 35 -4.09 7.59 10.22
C ILE A 35 -3.30 6.30 10.36
N GLY A 36 -3.12 5.84 11.60
CA GLY A 36 -2.59 4.53 11.91
C GLY A 36 -3.72 3.50 11.93
N VAL A 37 -3.49 2.31 11.38
CA VAL A 37 -4.47 1.21 11.47
C VAL A 37 -3.80 0.00 12.09
N ASP A 38 -4.15 -0.31 13.33
CA ASP A 38 -3.69 -1.51 14.03
C ASP A 38 -4.51 -2.73 13.60
N ASP A 39 -3.87 -3.65 12.89
CA ASP A 39 -4.50 -4.90 12.45
C ASP A 39 -4.44 -6.00 13.53
N GLY A 40 -4.81 -5.66 14.77
CA GLY A 40 -4.86 -6.61 15.88
C GLY A 40 -3.49 -7.04 16.38
N SER A 41 -2.57 -6.10 16.57
CA SER A 41 -1.22 -6.37 17.08
C SER A 41 -1.25 -6.94 18.51
N THR A 42 -0.24 -7.75 18.81
CA THR A 42 -0.02 -8.38 20.13
C THR A 42 1.21 -7.82 20.85
N ASP A 43 1.97 -6.94 20.18
CA ASP A 43 3.09 -6.17 20.74
C ASP A 43 2.68 -4.74 21.12
N GLY A 44 3.61 -3.82 21.37
CA GLY A 44 3.36 -2.43 21.69
C GLY A 44 2.87 -1.54 20.53
N SER A 45 2.69 -2.08 19.33
CA SER A 45 2.32 -1.30 18.13
C SER A 45 1.05 -0.49 18.31
N ARG A 46 0.00 -1.08 18.91
CA ARG A 46 -1.28 -0.40 19.16
C ARG A 46 -1.10 0.83 20.04
N GLN A 47 -0.41 0.67 21.17
CA GLN A 47 -0.17 1.77 22.08
C GLN A 47 0.69 2.86 21.42
N LEU A 48 1.66 2.45 20.62
CA LEU A 48 2.54 3.36 19.90
C LEU A 48 1.78 4.19 18.87
N LEU A 49 0.89 3.56 18.06
CA LEU A 49 0.04 4.28 17.10
C LEU A 49 -0.75 5.40 17.75
N ARG A 50 -1.38 5.13 18.90
CA ARG A 50 -2.16 6.15 19.67
C ARG A 50 -1.34 7.38 20.02
N THR A 51 -0.02 7.25 20.16
CA THR A 51 0.86 8.35 20.56
C THR A 51 1.49 9.09 19.40
N VAL A 52 1.68 8.42 18.24
CA VAL A 52 2.45 8.99 17.14
C VAL A 52 1.61 9.40 15.94
N THR A 53 0.35 8.91 15.80
CA THR A 53 -0.56 9.27 14.71
C THR A 53 -1.64 10.24 15.15
N ASP A 54 -2.29 10.91 14.20
CA ASP A 54 -3.37 11.87 14.49
C ASP A 54 -4.70 11.16 14.75
N GLU A 55 -4.87 9.97 14.18
CA GLU A 55 -6.01 9.08 14.42
C GLU A 55 -5.55 7.63 14.35
N THR A 56 -6.13 6.79 15.22
CA THR A 56 -5.84 5.36 15.24
C THR A 56 -7.13 4.56 15.08
N ILE A 57 -7.12 3.62 14.13
CA ILE A 57 -8.17 2.61 13.95
C ILE A 57 -7.62 1.28 14.47
N GLU A 58 -8.40 0.57 15.26
CA GLU A 58 -7.94 -0.65 15.94
C GLU A 58 -8.86 -1.82 15.63
N PHE A 59 -8.26 -2.96 15.31
CA PHE A 59 -8.98 -4.22 15.20
C PHE A 59 -8.72 -5.10 16.42
N ASP A 60 -9.73 -5.82 16.88
CA ASP A 60 -9.59 -6.76 18.00
C ASP A 60 -8.68 -7.95 17.67
N LYS A 61 -8.61 -8.32 16.39
CA LYS A 61 -7.79 -9.42 15.87
C LYS A 61 -7.29 -9.13 14.47
N ASN A 62 -6.22 -9.80 14.06
CA ASN A 62 -5.68 -9.68 12.70
C ASN A 62 -6.74 -10.06 11.65
N ARG A 63 -7.09 -9.09 10.81
CA ARG A 63 -8.02 -9.23 9.68
C ARG A 63 -7.28 -9.22 8.35
N GLY A 64 -6.06 -8.73 8.33
CA GLY A 64 -5.17 -8.65 7.18
C GLY A 64 -5.01 -7.24 6.64
N LYS A 65 -3.88 -7.02 5.94
CA LYS A 65 -3.47 -5.71 5.41
C LYS A 65 -4.54 -5.05 4.54
N GLY A 66 -5.24 -5.84 3.70
CA GLY A 66 -6.32 -5.32 2.85
C GLY A 66 -7.49 -4.77 3.65
N ALA A 67 -7.86 -5.43 4.76
CA ALA A 67 -8.90 -4.92 5.66
C ALA A 67 -8.45 -3.64 6.37
N ALA A 68 -7.18 -3.56 6.80
CA ALA A 68 -6.61 -2.37 7.41
C ALA A 68 -6.57 -1.18 6.42
N LEU A 69 -6.12 -1.42 5.19
CA LEU A 69 -6.12 -0.38 4.15
C LEU A 69 -7.53 0.14 3.85
N ARG A 70 -8.52 -0.76 3.73
CA ARG A 70 -9.92 -0.38 3.49
C ARG A 70 -10.46 0.50 4.62
N ALA A 71 -10.23 0.13 5.88
CA ALA A 71 -10.64 0.95 7.01
C ALA A 71 -9.97 2.32 7.01
N GLY A 72 -8.67 2.39 6.69
CA GLY A 72 -7.95 3.65 6.52
C GLY A 72 -8.49 4.49 5.36
N PHE A 73 -8.83 3.90 4.21
CA PHE A 73 -9.44 4.59 3.08
C PHE A 73 -10.80 5.18 3.43
N ASP A 74 -11.65 4.41 4.09
CA ASP A 74 -12.97 4.87 4.53
C ASP A 74 -12.85 6.06 5.50
N ALA A 75 -11.91 6.00 6.44
CA ALA A 75 -11.65 7.10 7.37
C ALA A 75 -11.11 8.34 6.64
N ALA A 76 -10.16 8.17 5.73
CA ALA A 76 -9.62 9.27 4.94
C ALA A 76 -10.70 9.97 4.10
N LEU A 77 -11.59 9.20 3.47
CA LEU A 77 -12.72 9.76 2.71
C LEU A 77 -13.70 10.52 3.59
N LYS A 78 -14.00 10.02 4.81
CA LYS A 78 -14.84 10.72 5.80
C LYS A 78 -14.22 12.04 6.26
N LYS A 79 -12.90 12.13 6.28
CA LYS A 79 -12.14 13.37 6.58
C LYS A 79 -12.03 14.33 5.39
N GLY A 80 -12.64 13.99 4.26
CA GLY A 80 -12.61 14.84 3.06
C GLY A 80 -11.27 14.82 2.33
N ALA A 81 -10.47 13.76 2.49
CA ALA A 81 -9.19 13.65 1.78
C ALA A 81 -9.37 13.89 0.27
N ALA A 82 -8.50 14.70 -0.31
CA ALA A 82 -8.37 14.86 -1.75
C ALA A 82 -7.41 13.82 -2.34
N ALA A 83 -6.41 13.41 -1.55
CA ALA A 83 -5.48 12.33 -1.88
C ALA A 83 -5.11 11.52 -0.64
N VAL A 84 -4.71 10.27 -0.88
CA VAL A 84 -4.20 9.35 0.15
C VAL A 84 -2.83 8.85 -0.26
N LEU A 85 -1.91 8.79 0.70
CA LEU A 85 -0.64 8.07 0.60
C LEU A 85 -0.70 6.86 1.53
N THR A 86 -0.34 5.67 1.07
CA THR A 86 -0.11 4.50 1.92
C THR A 86 1.39 4.26 2.05
N ILE A 87 1.84 3.88 3.23
CA ILE A 87 3.23 3.48 3.50
C ILE A 87 3.24 2.36 4.54
N ASP A 88 4.02 1.31 4.32
CA ASP A 88 4.13 0.18 5.24
C ASP A 88 4.89 0.57 6.52
N SER A 89 4.48 0.01 7.66
CA SER A 89 5.07 0.27 8.97
C SER A 89 6.39 -0.46 9.23
N ASP A 90 6.85 -1.33 8.31
CA ASP A 90 8.04 -2.17 8.47
C ASP A 90 9.38 -1.44 8.25
N GLY A 91 9.33 -0.17 7.86
CA GLY A 91 10.52 0.66 7.64
C GLY A 91 11.30 0.34 6.36
N GLN A 92 10.77 -0.49 5.46
CA GLN A 92 11.44 -0.80 4.18
C GLN A 92 11.35 0.35 3.17
N HIS A 93 10.39 1.25 3.33
CA HIS A 93 10.18 2.41 2.47
C HIS A 93 10.78 3.68 3.08
N ASP A 94 11.64 4.35 2.31
CA ASP A 94 12.18 5.65 2.72
C ASP A 94 11.13 6.75 2.51
N ALA A 95 10.68 7.36 3.61
CA ALA A 95 9.69 8.43 3.57
C ALA A 95 10.18 9.70 2.84
N ALA A 96 11.48 9.84 2.57
CA ALA A 96 12.02 10.93 1.77
C ALA A 96 11.46 10.97 0.34
N PHE A 97 10.96 9.84 -0.18
CA PHE A 97 10.29 9.77 -1.48
C PHE A 97 8.82 10.20 -1.44
N ALA A 98 8.21 10.39 -0.27
CA ALA A 98 6.80 10.75 -0.14
C ALA A 98 6.42 12.01 -0.92
N PRO A 99 7.18 13.14 -0.88
CA PRO A 99 6.86 14.34 -1.65
C PRO A 99 6.86 14.08 -3.16
N ALA A 100 7.81 13.27 -3.67
CA ALA A 100 7.89 12.94 -5.09
C ALA A 100 6.73 12.05 -5.55
N ILE A 101 6.32 11.08 -4.71
CA ILE A 101 5.18 10.19 -4.98
C ILE A 101 3.88 10.99 -4.98
N VAL A 102 3.66 11.84 -3.97
CA VAL A 102 2.45 12.67 -3.88
C VAL A 102 2.43 13.72 -5.00
N GLY A 103 3.55 14.39 -5.29
CA GLY A 103 3.65 15.39 -6.36
C GLY A 103 3.34 14.81 -7.74
N ALA A 104 3.66 13.53 -7.98
CA ALA A 104 3.35 12.89 -9.25
C ALA A 104 1.84 12.66 -9.50
N LEU A 105 0.96 12.87 -8.49
CA LEU A 105 -0.49 12.89 -8.67
C LEU A 105 -0.99 14.05 -9.55
N ASP A 106 -0.18 15.07 -9.80
CA ASP A 106 -0.52 16.15 -10.72
C ASP A 106 -0.72 15.61 -12.16
N ARG A 107 -0.05 14.50 -12.50
CA ARG A 107 -0.08 13.87 -13.84
C ARG A 107 -0.68 12.46 -13.87
N ALA A 108 -1.15 11.96 -12.74
CA ALA A 108 -1.71 10.61 -12.62
C ALA A 108 -2.79 10.55 -11.55
N ASP A 109 -3.58 9.48 -11.57
CA ASP A 109 -4.58 9.22 -10.53
C ASP A 109 -4.04 8.30 -9.44
N ILE A 110 -3.06 7.46 -9.80
CA ILE A 110 -2.35 6.57 -8.90
C ILE A 110 -0.86 6.65 -9.19
N VAL A 111 -0.07 6.73 -8.15
CA VAL A 111 1.39 6.70 -8.21
C VAL A 111 1.89 5.54 -7.35
N ILE A 112 2.75 4.70 -7.93
CA ILE A 112 3.35 3.54 -7.25
C ILE A 112 4.84 3.80 -7.07
N GLY A 113 5.32 3.78 -5.84
CA GLY A 113 6.74 3.74 -5.54
C GLY A 113 7.30 2.39 -5.96
N THR A 114 8.12 2.37 -7.00
CA THR A 114 8.65 1.14 -7.61
C THR A 114 10.06 0.86 -7.10
N ARG A 115 10.21 -0.28 -6.44
CA ARG A 115 11.49 -0.71 -5.87
C ARG A 115 12.44 -1.22 -6.95
N ASP A 116 13.73 -0.90 -6.79
CA ASP A 116 14.76 -1.57 -7.56
C ASP A 116 15.05 -2.95 -6.93
N LEU A 117 14.60 -3.99 -7.61
CA LEU A 117 14.77 -5.39 -7.17
C LEU A 117 16.02 -6.04 -7.80
N SER A 118 16.86 -5.29 -8.53
CA SER A 118 18.05 -5.81 -9.20
C SER A 118 19.21 -6.13 -8.24
N GLY A 119 19.18 -5.54 -7.02
CA GLY A 119 20.23 -5.72 -6.01
C GLY A 119 20.25 -7.12 -5.39
N ASN A 120 21.45 -7.56 -4.93
CA ASN A 120 21.67 -8.87 -4.28
C ASN A 120 21.05 -8.99 -2.88
N ALA A 121 20.47 -7.91 -2.31
CA ALA A 121 19.92 -7.88 -0.97
C ALA A 121 18.56 -8.61 -0.84
N VAL A 122 17.87 -8.91 -1.96
CA VAL A 122 16.59 -9.63 -1.96
C VAL A 122 16.84 -11.12 -2.18
N PRO A 123 16.33 -12.03 -1.32
CA PRO A 123 16.38 -13.46 -1.55
C PRO A 123 15.82 -13.82 -2.93
N ARG A 124 16.52 -14.70 -3.67
CA ARG A 124 16.18 -15.03 -5.07
C ARG A 124 14.72 -15.48 -5.25
N HIS A 125 14.19 -16.32 -4.35
CA HIS A 125 12.81 -16.80 -4.42
C HIS A 125 11.80 -15.66 -4.29
N ARG A 126 12.02 -14.68 -3.39
CA ARG A 126 11.15 -13.48 -3.26
C ARG A 126 11.21 -12.59 -4.50
N ARG A 127 12.42 -12.44 -5.08
CA ARG A 127 12.60 -11.68 -6.31
C ARG A 127 11.81 -12.30 -7.47
N ILE A 128 11.89 -13.63 -7.62
CA ILE A 128 11.15 -14.36 -8.66
C ILE A 128 9.65 -14.25 -8.44
N ALA A 129 9.15 -14.46 -7.20
CA ALA A 129 7.73 -14.32 -6.88
C ALA A 129 7.20 -12.92 -7.16
N ASN A 130 7.94 -11.87 -6.77
CA ASN A 130 7.58 -10.49 -7.06
C ASN A 130 7.60 -10.18 -8.57
N MET A 131 8.57 -10.73 -9.31
CA MET A 131 8.66 -10.58 -10.76
C MET A 131 7.45 -11.22 -11.46
N ILE A 132 7.10 -12.44 -11.08
CA ILE A 132 5.95 -13.18 -11.68
C ILE A 132 4.65 -12.43 -11.36
N SER A 133 4.44 -12.05 -10.10
CA SER A 133 3.24 -11.30 -9.68
C SER A 133 3.13 -9.95 -10.41
N SER A 134 4.23 -9.20 -10.51
CA SER A 134 4.25 -7.91 -11.20
C SER A 134 4.08 -8.06 -12.71
N ALA A 135 4.68 -9.09 -13.33
CA ALA A 135 4.50 -9.38 -14.77
C ALA A 135 3.05 -9.75 -15.08
N ALA A 136 2.44 -10.60 -14.26
CA ALA A 136 1.05 -11.00 -14.43
C ALA A 136 0.10 -9.82 -14.20
N THR A 137 0.33 -9.00 -13.18
CA THR A 137 -0.44 -7.77 -12.92
C THR A 137 -0.29 -6.78 -14.07
N ARG A 138 0.93 -6.63 -14.62
CA ARG A 138 1.21 -5.79 -15.78
C ARG A 138 0.42 -6.24 -17.00
N ALA A 139 0.40 -7.55 -17.30
CA ALA A 139 -0.36 -8.09 -18.43
C ALA A 139 -1.87 -7.82 -18.30
N VAL A 140 -2.43 -7.93 -17.08
CA VAL A 140 -3.86 -7.75 -16.82
C VAL A 140 -4.25 -6.26 -16.70
N SER A 141 -3.31 -5.37 -16.33
CA SER A 141 -3.52 -3.93 -16.17
C SER A 141 -3.14 -3.10 -17.41
N GLY A 142 -2.84 -3.73 -18.54
CA GLY A 142 -2.47 -3.02 -19.77
C GLY A 142 -1.08 -2.36 -19.70
N GLY A 143 -0.12 -2.97 -19.02
CA GLY A 143 1.28 -2.54 -19.05
C GLY A 143 1.69 -1.47 -18.02
N LYS A 144 0.76 -0.92 -17.27
CA LYS A 144 0.95 0.28 -16.43
C LYS A 144 1.68 0.02 -15.10
N VAL A 145 1.69 -1.19 -14.57
CA VAL A 145 2.19 -1.54 -13.23
C VAL A 145 3.54 -2.21 -13.31
N ARG A 146 4.56 -1.66 -12.63
CA ARG A 146 5.91 -2.24 -12.58
C ARG A 146 6.17 -3.04 -11.30
N ASP A 147 5.64 -2.58 -10.15
CA ASP A 147 5.75 -3.25 -8.85
C ASP A 147 4.36 -3.34 -8.19
N SER A 148 3.71 -4.50 -8.36
CA SER A 148 2.38 -4.73 -7.79
C SER A 148 2.37 -5.00 -6.30
N GLN A 149 3.53 -5.23 -5.71
CA GLN A 149 3.69 -5.59 -4.30
C GLN A 149 4.21 -4.43 -3.43
N SER A 150 4.47 -3.27 -4.02
CA SER A 150 4.84 -2.10 -3.25
C SER A 150 3.63 -1.54 -2.50
N GLY A 151 3.70 -1.43 -1.18
CA GLY A 151 2.69 -0.77 -0.35
C GLY A 151 2.83 0.76 -0.32
N TYR A 152 3.84 1.32 -0.99
CA TYR A 152 4.09 2.75 -1.04
C TYR A 152 3.40 3.37 -2.25
N ARG A 153 2.20 3.90 -2.04
CA ARG A 153 1.34 4.39 -3.12
C ARG A 153 0.64 5.67 -2.74
N ALA A 154 0.55 6.60 -3.69
CA ALA A 154 -0.38 7.73 -3.58
C ALA A 154 -1.52 7.56 -4.58
N MET A 155 -2.71 8.02 -4.20
CA MET A 155 -3.89 7.96 -5.04
C MET A 155 -4.86 9.10 -4.72
N LYS A 156 -5.52 9.60 -5.76
CA LYS A 156 -6.60 10.58 -5.61
C LYS A 156 -7.80 9.94 -4.93
N ALA A 157 -8.54 10.71 -4.14
CA ALA A 157 -9.74 10.23 -3.45
C ALA A 157 -10.81 9.70 -4.41
N GLU A 158 -10.87 10.22 -5.63
CA GLU A 158 -11.80 9.72 -6.67
C GLU A 158 -11.58 8.25 -6.99
N VAL A 159 -10.31 7.79 -6.99
CA VAL A 159 -9.97 6.38 -7.19
C VAL A 159 -10.58 5.53 -6.09
N LEU A 160 -10.43 5.97 -4.82
CA LEU A 160 -10.96 5.25 -3.65
C LEU A 160 -12.49 5.15 -3.68
N ARG A 161 -13.18 6.20 -4.17
CA ARG A 161 -14.65 6.20 -4.30
C ARG A 161 -15.17 5.27 -5.39
N LYS A 162 -14.40 5.07 -6.47
CA LYS A 162 -14.83 4.32 -7.66
C LYS A 162 -14.35 2.88 -7.69
N VAL A 163 -13.22 2.59 -7.03
CA VAL A 163 -12.59 1.27 -7.06
C VAL A 163 -13.02 0.46 -5.84
N ASN A 164 -13.92 -0.48 -6.04
CA ASN A 164 -14.35 -1.41 -5.01
C ASN A 164 -13.50 -2.71 -5.09
N ALA A 165 -12.34 -2.71 -4.45
CA ALA A 165 -11.45 -3.85 -4.40
C ALA A 165 -11.88 -4.86 -3.35
N VAL A 166 -11.60 -6.15 -3.62
CA VAL A 166 -11.95 -7.27 -2.74
C VAL A 166 -10.71 -7.96 -2.18
N GLY A 167 -10.90 -8.66 -1.06
CA GLY A 167 -9.83 -9.33 -0.34
C GLY A 167 -9.45 -8.59 0.93
N ASP A 168 -8.94 -9.33 1.91
CA ASP A 168 -8.60 -8.78 3.22
C ASP A 168 -7.09 -8.78 3.48
N ARG A 169 -6.30 -9.44 2.60
CA ARG A 169 -4.85 -9.59 2.75
C ARG A 169 -4.08 -8.89 1.62
N TYR A 170 -2.94 -9.44 1.25
CA TYR A 170 -2.05 -8.87 0.21
C TYR A 170 -2.66 -8.89 -1.20
N GLU A 171 -3.63 -9.79 -1.47
CA GLU A 171 -4.37 -9.82 -2.73
C GLU A 171 -5.20 -8.56 -2.98
N PHE A 172 -5.62 -7.86 -1.91
CA PHE A 172 -6.36 -6.61 -2.02
C PHE A 172 -5.62 -5.56 -2.85
N GLU A 173 -4.33 -5.39 -2.60
CA GLU A 173 -3.51 -4.39 -3.30
C GLU A 173 -3.38 -4.68 -4.78
N THR A 174 -3.29 -5.97 -5.14
CA THR A 174 -3.25 -6.42 -6.54
C THR A 174 -4.61 -6.21 -7.20
N ASP A 175 -5.70 -6.60 -6.55
CA ASP A 175 -7.07 -6.43 -7.05
C ASP A 175 -7.40 -4.96 -7.26
N PHE A 176 -7.05 -4.12 -6.28
CA PHE A 176 -7.27 -2.67 -6.33
C PHE A 176 -6.62 -2.05 -7.58
N ILE A 177 -5.36 -2.34 -7.82
CA ILE A 177 -4.61 -1.78 -8.96
C ILE A 177 -5.16 -2.27 -10.30
N ILE A 178 -5.53 -3.54 -10.42
CA ILE A 178 -6.11 -4.08 -11.65
C ILE A 178 -7.46 -3.43 -11.94
N ARG A 179 -8.32 -3.29 -10.93
CA ARG A 179 -9.62 -2.62 -11.09
C ARG A 179 -9.48 -1.16 -11.46
N ALA A 180 -8.57 -0.45 -10.81
CA ALA A 180 -8.28 0.94 -11.13
C ALA A 180 -7.81 1.10 -12.59
N ALA A 181 -6.89 0.26 -13.03
CA ALA A 181 -6.40 0.27 -14.42
C ALA A 181 -7.52 0.01 -15.43
N ARG A 182 -8.43 -0.93 -15.13
CA ARG A 182 -9.59 -1.25 -15.97
C ARG A 182 -10.66 -0.17 -15.95
N ALA A 183 -10.79 0.55 -14.85
CA ALA A 183 -11.68 1.71 -14.76
C ALA A 183 -11.13 2.94 -15.52
N GLY A 184 -9.97 2.82 -16.16
CA GLY A 184 -9.37 3.87 -16.97
C GLY A 184 -8.47 4.84 -16.21
N PHE A 185 -8.25 4.65 -14.92
CA PHE A 185 -7.35 5.51 -14.14
C PHE A 185 -5.92 5.47 -14.65
N THR A 186 -5.27 6.61 -14.62
CA THR A 186 -3.86 6.77 -15.01
C THR A 186 -2.96 6.32 -13.85
N ILE A 187 -1.99 5.43 -14.17
CA ILE A 187 -1.04 4.89 -13.20
C ILE A 187 0.37 5.24 -13.65
N VAL A 188 1.16 5.85 -12.77
CA VAL A 188 2.59 6.11 -13.00
C VAL A 188 3.44 5.45 -11.92
N ASN A 189 4.71 5.24 -12.24
CA ASN A 189 5.67 4.62 -11.34
C ASN A 189 6.77 5.63 -11.03
N VAL A 190 7.11 5.78 -9.75
CA VAL A 190 8.24 6.58 -9.27
C VAL A 190 9.28 5.64 -8.69
N PRO A 191 10.52 5.62 -9.20
CA PRO A 191 11.58 4.81 -8.63
C PRO A 191 11.87 5.23 -7.19
N ILE A 192 11.96 4.24 -6.29
CA ILE A 192 12.30 4.45 -4.88
C ILE A 192 13.43 3.52 -4.46
N SER A 193 14.21 3.95 -3.47
CA SER A 193 15.14 3.05 -2.77
C SER A 193 14.38 2.20 -1.75
N THR A 194 14.96 1.04 -1.42
CA THR A 194 14.43 0.12 -0.41
C THR A 194 15.47 -0.06 0.69
N ILE A 195 15.03 0.06 1.93
CA ILE A 195 15.86 -0.20 3.11
C ILE A 195 15.68 -1.68 3.46
N TYR A 196 16.72 -2.47 3.29
CA TYR A 196 16.70 -3.90 3.60
C TYR A 196 17.13 -4.13 5.04
N GLY A 197 16.57 -5.16 5.70
CA GLY A 197 16.93 -5.57 7.05
C GLY A 197 15.79 -5.74 8.03
N SER A 198 14.57 -5.31 7.67
CA SER A 198 13.39 -5.50 8.52
C SER A 198 12.70 -6.85 8.24
N PRO A 199 12.13 -7.52 9.28
CA PRO A 199 11.37 -8.74 9.09
C PRO A 199 10.12 -8.48 8.26
N SER A 200 9.81 -9.39 7.33
CA SER A 200 8.58 -9.33 6.50
C SER A 200 7.57 -10.35 6.99
N TYR A 201 6.32 -9.94 7.18
CA TYR A 201 5.20 -10.81 7.60
C TYR A 201 4.46 -11.48 6.43
N PHE A 202 4.98 -11.36 5.20
CA PHE A 202 4.44 -12.04 4.03
C PHE A 202 4.57 -13.57 4.18
N ARG A 203 3.44 -14.29 4.22
CA ARG A 203 3.40 -15.75 4.24
C ARG A 203 3.46 -16.28 2.81
N GLU A 204 4.65 -16.62 2.34
CA GLU A 204 5.01 -16.83 0.93
C GLU A 204 4.04 -17.72 0.13
N PHE A 205 3.61 -18.86 0.66
CA PHE A 205 2.75 -19.78 -0.10
C PHE A 205 1.26 -19.35 -0.13
N ARG A 206 0.73 -18.92 1.00
CA ARG A 206 -0.70 -18.58 1.11
C ARG A 206 -1.02 -17.26 0.40
N ASP A 207 -0.18 -16.26 0.60
CA ASP A 207 -0.43 -14.94 0.05
C ASP A 207 -0.14 -14.92 -1.45
N ALA A 208 0.87 -15.67 -1.94
CA ALA A 208 1.10 -15.88 -3.36
C ALA A 208 -0.08 -16.57 -4.06
N TRP A 209 -0.67 -17.60 -3.43
CA TRP A 209 -1.84 -18.29 -3.98
C TRP A 209 -3.06 -17.36 -4.09
N LEU A 210 -3.30 -16.49 -3.10
CA LEU A 210 -4.37 -15.50 -3.14
C LEU A 210 -4.19 -14.52 -4.30
N VAL A 211 -2.97 -14.04 -4.54
CA VAL A 211 -2.65 -13.17 -5.68
C VAL A 211 -2.89 -13.90 -7.00
N ILE A 212 -2.44 -15.16 -7.14
CA ILE A 212 -2.69 -15.99 -8.34
C ILE A 212 -4.20 -16.13 -8.59
N ARG A 213 -4.99 -16.38 -7.56
CA ARG A 213 -6.45 -16.48 -7.66
C ARG A 213 -7.09 -15.18 -8.16
N VAL A 214 -6.61 -14.03 -7.72
CA VAL A 214 -7.06 -12.72 -8.21
C VAL A 214 -6.73 -12.57 -9.69
N LEU A 215 -5.50 -12.85 -10.09
CA LEU A 215 -5.06 -12.77 -11.48
C LEU A 215 -5.89 -13.68 -12.40
N TRP A 216 -6.17 -14.91 -11.96
CA TRP A 216 -7.01 -15.86 -12.71
C TRP A 216 -8.44 -15.34 -12.86
N ARG A 217 -9.05 -14.82 -11.80
CA ARG A 217 -10.38 -14.21 -11.84
C ARG A 217 -10.45 -13.06 -12.85
N HIS A 218 -9.43 -12.20 -12.85
CA HIS A 218 -9.36 -11.11 -13.81
C HIS A 218 -9.19 -11.60 -15.24
N ARG A 219 -8.40 -12.63 -15.49
CA ARG A 219 -8.20 -13.20 -16.83
C ARG A 219 -9.45 -13.89 -17.35
N ALA A 220 -10.17 -14.60 -16.51
CA ALA A 220 -11.38 -15.34 -16.88
C ALA A 220 -12.62 -14.46 -17.08
N GLY A 221 -12.54 -13.15 -16.88
CA GLY A 221 -13.69 -12.24 -16.97
C GLY A 221 -14.78 -12.50 -15.93
N ILE A 222 -14.48 -13.32 -14.90
CA ILE A 222 -15.42 -13.71 -13.84
C ILE A 222 -15.51 -12.60 -12.82
N TRP A 223 -16.04 -11.44 -13.24
CA TRP A 223 -16.38 -10.35 -12.33
C TRP A 223 -17.88 -10.23 -12.22
N LYS A 224 -18.44 -10.69 -11.13
CA LYS A 224 -19.74 -10.18 -10.71
C LYS A 224 -19.51 -8.75 -10.19
N ARG A 225 -20.27 -7.83 -10.75
CA ARG A 225 -20.40 -6.41 -10.37
C ARG A 225 -20.74 -6.31 -8.87
#